data_bf43a041707641de97d2ae7ad5898803
#
_entry.id   bf43a041707641de97d2ae7ad5898803
#
_cell.length_a   1.000
_cell.length_b   1.000
_cell.length_c   1.000
_cell.angle_alpha   90.00
_cell.angle_beta   90.00
_cell.angle_gamma   90.00
#
_symmetry.space_group_name_H-M   'P 1'
#
loop_
_entity.id
_entity.type
_entity.pdbx_description
1 polymer ?
#
loop_
_entity_poly.entity_id
_entity_poly.type
_entity_poly.pdbx_seq_one_letter_code
_entity_poly.pdbx_strand_id
1 'polypeptide(L)'
;MYKRHTGQVSMLESPEMFGSLPLDPKNEWIKLSKLVPWREFDLKYAKNFRSKKGQRAIDSRMALGALLIKPAYKALSDEDITKEIGMNPYLQYFLGLHEYRYECPFDPSMMTRFRQRITPEMLSWVNDQIIGRKAEEEGDKKDSNNDSGDSGNDGDGGQADETHNDEKKEEKNEGTIILDATCAPQNIRFPTDASVLNEAREKAEEIIDTLHEMGLSEGKKPRTYREKARRKYNSFSKSRKKTVKLIRTTIRQQLGYLNRDLGIIDAYELKHPGCLQKLPTRQQTMLQVIRTLYSQQEYVYRTGTHKVPDRIVSLSQSWVRPIVRGKQAADVEFGAKVEMSVVDGFLRIEDLRWDAFNESTTLKQSVEAYRKAYGHYPARVLADTIFRTRENLKYCKEHEIHLNGPKLGKPFTDPAEAKKHKKLEWLESGERGEIERHFGVGKRRYALDCIVTKLKETSEVMIHSIVIYMNLRKRLRLLLRSLFSLLQMMIQNRLKERNFALA
;
A
#
# COMPACT_ATOMS: atom_id res chain seq x y z
N MET A 1 -8.25 -5.03 -26.03
CA MET A 1 -7.88 -3.79 -26.75
C MET A 1 -8.28 -2.58 -25.91
N TYR A 2 -7.37 -1.64 -25.66
CA TYR A 2 -7.66 -0.39 -24.96
C TYR A 2 -7.78 0.77 -25.96
N LYS A 3 -8.83 1.59 -25.84
CA LYS A 3 -8.98 2.84 -26.61
C LYS A 3 -8.72 4.00 -25.66
N ARG A 4 -7.74 4.84 -25.99
CA ARG A 4 -7.45 6.06 -25.23
C ARG A 4 -8.59 7.05 -25.37
N HIS A 5 -8.84 7.84 -24.33
CA HIS A 5 -9.68 9.02 -24.43
C HIS A 5 -8.99 10.08 -25.31
N THR A 6 -9.65 10.49 -26.37
CA THR A 6 -9.23 11.65 -27.17
C THR A 6 -9.53 12.88 -26.35
N GLY A 7 -8.55 13.51 -25.76
CA GLY A 7 -8.60 14.61 -24.78
C GLY A 7 -9.49 15.82 -25.04
N GLN A 8 -10.56 15.68 -25.81
CA GLN A 8 -11.61 16.66 -25.94
C GLN A 8 -12.52 16.58 -24.71
N VAL A 9 -12.51 17.65 -23.90
CA VAL A 9 -13.47 17.82 -22.80
C VAL A 9 -14.84 17.95 -23.46
N SER A 10 -15.66 16.93 -23.34
CA SER A 10 -17.04 16.98 -23.85
C SER A 10 -17.87 17.87 -22.94
N MET A 11 -18.72 18.71 -23.49
CA MET A 11 -19.77 19.45 -22.75
C MET A 11 -20.61 18.48 -21.89
N LEU A 12 -20.72 17.21 -22.29
CA LEU A 12 -21.39 16.13 -21.54
C LEU A 12 -20.72 15.75 -20.22
N GLU A 13 -19.53 16.29 -19.92
CA GLU A 13 -18.85 16.10 -18.62
C GLU A 13 -19.35 17.07 -17.55
N SER A 14 -20.26 18.00 -17.88
CA SER A 14 -20.88 18.86 -16.87
C SER A 14 -21.85 18.07 -15.99
N PRO A 15 -21.80 18.24 -14.64
CA PRO A 15 -22.75 17.59 -13.74
C PRO A 15 -24.22 17.96 -14.05
N GLU A 16 -24.43 19.17 -14.55
CA GLU A 16 -25.75 19.70 -14.89
C GLU A 16 -26.34 19.03 -16.14
N MET A 17 -25.49 18.39 -16.96
CA MET A 17 -25.86 17.68 -18.19
C MET A 17 -25.68 16.16 -18.07
N PHE A 18 -25.83 15.59 -16.87
CA PHE A 18 -25.72 14.15 -16.64
C PHE A 18 -26.99 13.43 -17.11
N GLY A 19 -27.06 13.17 -18.42
CA GLY A 19 -28.26 12.61 -19.08
C GLY A 19 -29.52 13.44 -18.81
N SER A 20 -30.56 12.77 -18.34
CA SER A 20 -31.82 13.40 -17.91
C SER A 20 -31.86 13.80 -16.44
N LEU A 21 -30.81 13.50 -15.66
CA LEU A 21 -30.73 13.75 -14.22
C LEU A 21 -29.65 14.80 -13.94
N PRO A 22 -29.94 16.08 -13.75
CA PRO A 22 -28.98 17.08 -13.37
C PRO A 22 -28.46 16.79 -11.95
N LEU A 23 -27.14 16.76 -11.77
CA LEU A 23 -26.49 16.52 -10.50
C LEU A 23 -26.11 17.82 -9.80
N ASP A 24 -26.24 17.86 -8.47
CA ASP A 24 -25.79 19.01 -7.67
C ASP A 24 -24.26 19.16 -7.73
N PRO A 25 -23.72 20.25 -8.33
CA PRO A 25 -22.27 20.49 -8.39
C PRO A 25 -21.61 20.62 -7.03
N LYS A 26 -22.38 20.87 -5.97
CA LYS A 26 -21.88 20.97 -4.59
C LYS A 26 -21.58 19.61 -3.96
N ASN A 27 -22.06 18.52 -4.56
CA ASN A 27 -21.82 17.16 -4.08
C ASN A 27 -20.31 16.86 -3.99
N GLU A 28 -19.95 16.11 -2.97
CA GLU A 28 -18.55 15.80 -2.68
C GLU A 28 -17.87 15.01 -3.81
N TRP A 29 -18.52 14.01 -4.39
CA TRP A 29 -17.95 13.18 -5.45
C TRP A 29 -17.69 13.96 -6.73
N ILE A 30 -18.53 14.96 -7.04
CA ILE A 30 -18.29 15.87 -8.17
C ILE A 30 -17.05 16.73 -7.92
N LYS A 31 -16.88 17.24 -6.70
CA LYS A 31 -15.70 18.01 -6.33
C LYS A 31 -14.45 17.16 -6.32
N LEU A 32 -14.51 15.93 -5.79
CA LEU A 32 -13.40 14.97 -5.79
C LEU A 32 -12.98 14.60 -7.21
N SER A 33 -13.93 14.44 -8.15
CA SER A 33 -13.61 14.08 -9.53
C SER A 33 -12.72 15.11 -10.23
N LYS A 34 -12.77 16.38 -9.81
CA LYS A 34 -11.96 17.46 -10.36
C LYS A 34 -10.51 17.47 -9.84
N LEU A 35 -10.23 16.69 -8.79
CA LEU A 35 -8.91 16.64 -8.15
C LEU A 35 -8.03 15.48 -8.64
N VAL A 36 -8.62 14.52 -9.35
CA VAL A 36 -7.90 13.34 -9.84
C VAL A 36 -7.36 13.62 -11.25
N PRO A 37 -6.09 13.32 -11.52
CA PRO A 37 -5.45 13.56 -12.83
C PRO A 37 -5.84 12.47 -13.85
N TRP A 38 -7.12 12.45 -14.28
CA TRP A 38 -7.67 11.37 -15.11
C TRP A 38 -6.97 11.21 -16.45
N ARG A 39 -6.66 12.32 -17.13
CA ARG A 39 -6.05 12.32 -18.45
C ARG A 39 -4.63 11.77 -18.43
N GLU A 40 -3.84 12.25 -17.50
CA GLU A 40 -2.46 11.85 -17.34
C GLU A 40 -2.37 10.38 -16.89
N PHE A 41 -3.30 9.97 -16.03
CA PHE A 41 -3.43 8.56 -15.61
C PHE A 41 -3.80 7.66 -16.80
N ASP A 42 -4.69 8.10 -17.70
CA ASP A 42 -5.06 7.34 -18.90
C ASP A 42 -3.84 7.02 -19.78
N LEU A 43 -2.92 7.96 -19.93
CA LEU A 43 -1.68 7.77 -20.69
C LEU A 43 -0.78 6.68 -20.07
N LYS A 44 -0.67 6.67 -18.73
CA LYS A 44 0.09 5.63 -18.02
C LYS A 44 -0.62 4.27 -18.05
N TYR A 45 -1.92 4.24 -17.82
CA TYR A 45 -2.72 3.02 -17.82
C TYR A 45 -2.72 2.33 -19.19
N ALA A 46 -2.75 3.10 -20.27
CA ALA A 46 -2.72 2.58 -21.65
C ALA A 46 -1.45 1.78 -21.95
N LYS A 47 -0.31 2.09 -21.33
CA LYS A 47 0.96 1.36 -21.51
C LYS A 47 0.86 -0.12 -21.08
N ASN A 48 -0.08 -0.48 -20.20
CA ASN A 48 -0.29 -1.85 -19.73
C ASN A 48 -0.98 -2.77 -20.77
N PHE A 49 -1.44 -2.20 -21.89
CA PHE A 49 -2.19 -2.95 -22.91
C PHE A 49 -1.37 -3.12 -24.18
N ARG A 50 -0.71 -4.27 -24.32
CA ARG A 50 0.12 -4.59 -25.49
C ARG A 50 -0.68 -5.07 -26.71
N SER A 51 -1.83 -5.75 -26.48
CA SER A 51 -2.63 -6.34 -27.56
C SER A 51 -3.58 -5.32 -28.19
N LYS A 52 -3.57 -5.25 -29.52
CA LYS A 52 -4.53 -4.48 -30.32
C LYS A 52 -5.80 -5.31 -30.67
N LYS A 53 -5.84 -6.61 -30.33
CA LYS A 53 -6.95 -7.53 -30.62
C LYS A 53 -7.61 -7.98 -29.31
N GLY A 54 -8.89 -8.36 -29.39
CA GLY A 54 -9.68 -8.88 -28.26
C GLY A 54 -10.76 -7.91 -27.77
N GLN A 55 -11.43 -8.31 -26.68
CA GLN A 55 -12.51 -7.52 -26.05
C GLN A 55 -11.98 -6.15 -25.60
N ARG A 56 -12.83 -5.12 -25.71
CA ARG A 56 -12.52 -3.76 -25.25
C ARG A 56 -12.27 -3.77 -23.74
N ALA A 57 -11.15 -3.23 -23.33
CA ALA A 57 -10.86 -3.04 -21.92
C ALA A 57 -11.73 -1.93 -21.32
N ILE A 58 -12.04 -2.07 -20.03
CA ILE A 58 -12.75 -1.02 -19.27
C ILE A 58 -11.84 0.20 -19.17
N ASP A 59 -12.48 1.35 -19.16
CA ASP A 59 -11.89 2.67 -19.12
C ASP A 59 -10.98 2.87 -17.88
N SER A 60 -9.89 3.61 -18.04
CA SER A 60 -8.93 3.93 -16.97
C SER A 60 -9.57 4.68 -15.81
N ARG A 61 -10.44 5.68 -16.12
CA ARG A 61 -11.17 6.46 -15.12
C ARG A 61 -12.11 5.58 -14.31
N MET A 62 -12.77 4.63 -14.96
CA MET A 62 -13.65 3.66 -14.30
C MET A 62 -12.84 2.72 -13.40
N ALA A 63 -11.70 2.22 -13.88
CA ALA A 63 -10.84 1.32 -13.10
C ALA A 63 -10.24 2.02 -11.86
N LEU A 64 -9.60 3.18 -12.03
CA LEU A 64 -9.04 3.95 -10.92
C LEU A 64 -10.14 4.46 -9.99
N GLY A 65 -11.22 5.00 -10.54
CA GLY A 65 -12.33 5.55 -9.78
C GLY A 65 -12.96 4.51 -8.86
N ALA A 66 -13.18 3.29 -9.33
CA ALA A 66 -13.70 2.20 -8.51
C ALA A 66 -12.77 1.87 -7.31
N LEU A 67 -11.44 1.88 -7.54
CA LEU A 67 -10.47 1.69 -6.45
C LEU A 67 -10.47 2.83 -5.44
N LEU A 68 -10.71 4.08 -5.88
CA LEU A 68 -10.79 5.25 -5.01
C LEU A 68 -12.14 5.36 -4.27
N ILE A 69 -13.22 4.79 -4.80
CA ILE A 69 -14.51 4.70 -4.11
C ILE A 69 -14.43 3.71 -2.92
N LYS A 70 -13.74 2.59 -3.11
CA LYS A 70 -13.69 1.50 -2.11
C LYS A 70 -13.31 1.96 -0.68
N PRO A 71 -12.30 2.80 -0.45
CA PRO A 71 -11.95 3.27 0.89
C PRO A 71 -13.03 4.11 1.59
N ALA A 72 -13.91 4.78 0.83
CA ALA A 72 -15.02 5.55 1.39
C ALA A 72 -16.04 4.65 2.12
N TYR A 73 -16.15 3.40 1.71
CA TYR A 73 -17.12 2.43 2.19
C TYR A 73 -16.43 1.25 2.87
N LYS A 74 -15.81 1.51 4.03
CA LYS A 74 -14.95 0.57 4.77
C LYS A 74 -15.53 -0.85 4.91
N ALA A 75 -16.82 -0.97 5.21
CA ALA A 75 -17.45 -2.24 5.56
C ALA A 75 -17.98 -3.02 4.35
N LEU A 76 -18.09 -2.40 3.17
CA LEU A 76 -18.69 -3.03 2.01
C LEU A 76 -17.73 -4.00 1.31
N SER A 77 -18.26 -5.11 0.81
CA SER A 77 -17.55 -6.03 -0.11
C SER A 77 -17.37 -5.40 -1.49
N ASP A 78 -16.63 -6.03 -2.40
CA ASP A 78 -16.55 -5.58 -3.79
C ASP A 78 -17.90 -5.69 -4.50
N GLU A 79 -18.69 -6.71 -4.15
CA GLU A 79 -20.06 -6.90 -4.64
C GLU A 79 -21.00 -5.78 -4.17
N ASP A 80 -20.91 -5.39 -2.89
CA ASP A 80 -21.76 -4.33 -2.35
C ASP A 80 -21.35 -2.95 -2.88
N ILE A 81 -20.04 -2.73 -3.13
CA ILE A 81 -19.57 -1.50 -3.81
C ILE A 81 -20.14 -1.38 -5.20
N THR A 82 -20.21 -2.47 -5.98
CA THR A 82 -20.81 -2.43 -7.32
C THR A 82 -22.32 -2.15 -7.26
N LYS A 83 -23.03 -2.67 -6.27
CA LYS A 83 -24.45 -2.32 -6.03
C LYS A 83 -24.59 -0.84 -5.67
N GLU A 84 -23.76 -0.33 -4.77
CA GLU A 84 -23.75 1.08 -4.39
C GLU A 84 -23.50 1.99 -5.60
N ILE A 85 -22.54 1.64 -6.47
CA ILE A 85 -22.28 2.35 -7.72
C ILE A 85 -23.51 2.32 -8.63
N GLY A 86 -24.21 1.19 -8.74
CA GLY A 86 -25.45 1.07 -9.53
C GLY A 86 -26.57 1.96 -9.04
N MET A 87 -26.65 2.22 -7.74
CA MET A 87 -27.73 3.02 -7.12
C MET A 87 -27.38 4.52 -7.01
N ASN A 88 -26.11 4.90 -7.14
CA ASN A 88 -25.66 6.25 -6.83
C ASN A 88 -25.14 7.00 -8.07
N PRO A 89 -25.91 7.97 -8.61
CA PRO A 89 -25.53 8.70 -9.82
C PRO A 89 -24.26 9.53 -9.65
N TYR A 90 -23.94 9.99 -8.44
CA TYR A 90 -22.72 10.74 -8.17
C TYR A 90 -21.45 9.86 -8.25
N LEU A 91 -21.55 8.59 -7.84
CA LEU A 91 -20.47 7.62 -8.02
C LEU A 91 -20.28 7.29 -9.50
N GLN A 92 -21.38 7.15 -10.25
CA GLN A 92 -21.30 6.92 -11.69
C GLN A 92 -20.68 8.10 -12.43
N TYR A 93 -21.02 9.33 -12.08
CA TYR A 93 -20.36 10.53 -12.58
C TYR A 93 -18.85 10.53 -12.26
N PHE A 94 -18.48 10.18 -11.04
CA PHE A 94 -17.06 10.06 -10.62
C PHE A 94 -16.30 9.05 -11.48
N LEU A 95 -16.95 7.95 -11.86
CA LEU A 95 -16.42 6.93 -12.77
C LEU A 95 -16.36 7.36 -14.24
N GLY A 96 -16.91 8.53 -14.60
CA GLY A 96 -16.88 9.06 -15.96
C GLY A 96 -18.05 8.63 -16.83
N LEU A 97 -19.16 8.18 -16.24
CA LEU A 97 -20.40 8.01 -17.00
C LEU A 97 -21.00 9.38 -17.33
N HIS A 98 -21.71 9.46 -18.44
CA HIS A 98 -22.39 10.68 -18.90
C HIS A 98 -23.89 10.66 -18.62
N GLU A 99 -24.41 9.53 -18.19
CA GLU A 99 -25.82 9.32 -17.86
C GLU A 99 -25.96 8.29 -16.74
N TYR A 100 -27.08 8.37 -16.02
CA TYR A 100 -27.38 7.40 -14.97
C TYR A 100 -27.80 6.06 -15.56
N ARG A 101 -27.28 4.99 -14.99
CA ARG A 101 -27.65 3.60 -15.29
C ARG A 101 -28.09 2.91 -14.01
N TYR A 102 -29.14 2.11 -14.09
CA TYR A 102 -29.66 1.36 -12.93
C TYR A 102 -28.74 0.21 -12.48
N GLU A 103 -27.71 -0.08 -13.25
CA GLU A 103 -26.75 -1.15 -12.99
C GLU A 103 -25.31 -0.62 -12.95
N CYS A 104 -24.44 -1.30 -12.21
CA CYS A 104 -23.02 -1.00 -12.26
C CYS A 104 -22.46 -1.28 -13.67
N PRO A 105 -21.61 -0.40 -14.22
CA PRO A 105 -21.06 -0.57 -15.57
C PRO A 105 -20.04 -1.72 -15.69
N PHE A 106 -19.75 -2.44 -14.63
CA PHE A 106 -18.83 -3.58 -14.60
C PHE A 106 -19.22 -4.60 -13.54
N ASP A 107 -18.80 -5.86 -13.76
CA ASP A 107 -19.01 -6.97 -12.84
C ASP A 107 -18.08 -6.86 -11.60
N PRO A 108 -18.52 -7.28 -10.40
CA PRO A 108 -17.71 -7.22 -9.17
C PRO A 108 -16.31 -7.87 -9.30
N SER A 109 -16.17 -8.93 -10.10
CA SER A 109 -14.89 -9.59 -10.34
C SER A 109 -13.86 -8.69 -11.01
N MET A 110 -14.30 -7.64 -11.69
CA MET A 110 -13.43 -6.65 -12.31
C MET A 110 -12.63 -5.83 -11.29
N MET A 111 -13.11 -5.66 -10.06
CA MET A 111 -12.36 -5.01 -8.98
C MET A 111 -11.00 -5.67 -8.74
N THR A 112 -10.95 -7.01 -8.76
CA THR A 112 -9.69 -7.75 -8.66
C THR A 112 -8.79 -7.49 -9.87
N ARG A 113 -9.37 -7.49 -11.09
CA ARG A 113 -8.61 -7.21 -12.32
C ARG A 113 -8.09 -5.76 -12.37
N PHE A 114 -8.83 -4.81 -11.84
CA PHE A 114 -8.36 -3.42 -11.71
C PHE A 114 -7.14 -3.34 -10.80
N ARG A 115 -7.18 -3.99 -9.62
CA ARG A 115 -6.04 -4.07 -8.69
C ARG A 115 -4.83 -4.80 -9.26
N GLN A 116 -5.01 -5.73 -10.19
CA GLN A 116 -3.91 -6.42 -10.87
C GLN A 116 -3.27 -5.59 -11.99
N ARG A 117 -4.04 -4.69 -12.63
CA ARG A 117 -3.59 -3.87 -13.75
C ARG A 117 -3.01 -2.53 -13.32
N ILE A 118 -3.52 -1.97 -12.24
CA ILE A 118 -3.04 -0.72 -11.66
C ILE A 118 -1.97 -1.09 -10.63
N THR A 119 -0.74 -0.65 -10.87
CA THR A 119 0.38 -0.99 -9.99
C THR A 119 0.53 0.02 -8.85
N PRO A 120 1.21 -0.34 -7.73
CA PRO A 120 1.53 0.58 -6.65
C PRO A 120 2.26 1.84 -7.14
N GLU A 121 3.17 1.72 -8.11
CA GLU A 121 3.94 2.84 -8.69
C GLU A 121 3.02 3.82 -9.41
N MET A 122 2.04 3.31 -10.18
CA MET A 122 1.03 4.17 -10.82
C MET A 122 0.22 4.93 -9.80
N LEU A 123 -0.15 4.30 -8.69
CA LEU A 123 -0.89 4.93 -7.61
C LEU A 123 -0.03 5.93 -6.83
N SER A 124 1.24 5.63 -6.58
CA SER A 124 2.19 6.57 -5.98
C SER A 124 2.29 7.84 -6.83
N TRP A 125 2.41 7.67 -8.15
CA TRP A 125 2.41 8.81 -9.08
C TRP A 125 1.08 9.61 -9.02
N VAL A 126 -0.09 8.96 -8.99
CA VAL A 126 -1.39 9.64 -8.83
C VAL A 126 -1.42 10.43 -7.53
N ASN A 127 -0.92 9.84 -6.44
CA ASN A 127 -0.81 10.52 -5.14
C ASN A 127 0.06 11.77 -5.23
N ASP A 128 1.24 11.66 -5.85
CA ASP A 128 2.17 12.78 -6.01
C ASP A 128 1.55 13.93 -6.82
N GLN A 129 0.77 13.64 -7.87
CA GLN A 129 0.01 14.66 -8.61
C GLN A 129 -1.06 15.35 -7.73
N ILE A 130 -1.79 14.58 -6.93
CA ILE A 130 -2.83 15.11 -6.05
C ILE A 130 -2.25 16.02 -4.97
N ILE A 131 -1.08 15.68 -4.41
CA ILE A 131 -0.42 16.48 -3.37
C ILE A 131 0.40 17.64 -3.95
N GLY A 132 0.61 17.72 -5.26
CA GLY A 132 1.32 18.80 -5.94
C GLY A 132 2.85 18.63 -5.93
N ARG A 133 3.37 17.41 -5.70
CA ARG A 133 4.80 17.09 -5.90
C ARG A 133 5.11 17.01 -7.39
N LYS A 134 6.33 17.43 -7.77
CA LYS A 134 6.84 17.14 -9.13
C LYS A 134 7.01 15.63 -9.24
N ALA A 135 6.21 15.00 -10.14
CA ALA A 135 6.36 13.59 -10.42
C ALA A 135 7.69 13.33 -11.13
N GLU A 136 8.30 12.19 -10.84
CA GLU A 136 9.43 11.72 -11.62
C GLU A 136 8.99 11.53 -13.08
N GLU A 137 9.57 12.28 -14.00
CA GLU A 137 9.54 11.90 -15.40
C GLU A 137 10.40 10.65 -15.53
N GLU A 138 9.78 9.51 -15.82
CA GLU A 138 10.50 8.32 -16.27
C GLU A 138 11.27 8.72 -17.52
N GLY A 139 12.58 8.88 -17.41
CA GLY A 139 13.45 9.14 -18.55
C GLY A 139 13.25 8.02 -19.58
N ASP A 140 12.60 8.34 -20.67
CA ASP A 140 12.62 7.50 -21.86
C ASP A 140 14.09 7.26 -22.20
N LYS A 141 14.60 6.05 -21.97
CA LYS A 141 15.82 5.58 -22.62
C LYS A 141 15.51 5.59 -24.11
N LYS A 142 15.89 6.67 -24.76
CA LYS A 142 16.00 6.70 -26.20
C LYS A 142 17.14 5.74 -26.56
N ASP A 143 16.79 4.60 -27.12
CA ASP A 143 17.66 3.82 -27.93
C ASP A 143 18.09 4.70 -29.11
N SER A 144 19.26 5.30 -28.98
CA SER A 144 19.95 5.95 -30.10
C SER A 144 20.62 4.86 -30.93
N ASN A 145 19.89 4.31 -31.90
CA ASN A 145 20.53 3.67 -33.01
C ASN A 145 21.14 4.74 -33.93
N ASN A 146 22.44 4.68 -34.02
CA ASN A 146 23.29 5.31 -35.00
C ASN A 146 22.76 5.09 -36.41
N ASP A 147 22.64 6.17 -37.18
CA ASP A 147 22.93 6.10 -38.59
C ASP A 147 23.80 7.30 -38.98
N SER A 148 24.92 6.98 -39.62
CA SER A 148 25.99 7.82 -40.02
C SER A 148 25.64 8.52 -41.33
N GLY A 149 25.90 9.83 -41.42
CA GLY A 149 25.83 10.62 -42.65
C GLY A 149 26.74 11.84 -42.60
N ASP A 150 27.87 11.68 -43.19
CA ASP A 150 28.94 12.61 -43.51
C ASP A 150 28.47 13.91 -44.18
N SER A 151 29.00 15.08 -43.78
CA SER A 151 29.49 16.14 -44.65
C SER A 151 30.02 17.33 -43.87
N GLY A 152 31.28 17.66 -44.10
CA GLY A 152 31.97 18.78 -43.50
C GLY A 152 31.57 20.15 -44.07
N ASN A 153 31.90 21.19 -43.34
CA ASN A 153 32.62 22.37 -43.87
C ASN A 153 33.14 23.28 -42.75
N ASP A 154 34.30 23.87 -43.02
CA ASP A 154 35.16 24.76 -42.26
C ASP A 154 34.53 26.11 -41.92
N GLY A 155 35.07 26.77 -40.87
CA GLY A 155 34.89 28.21 -40.65
C GLY A 155 35.19 28.71 -39.25
N ASP A 156 36.44 28.90 -38.97
CA ASP A 156 37.18 29.98 -38.26
C ASP A 156 36.43 30.96 -37.31
N GLY A 157 37.03 31.14 -36.14
CA GLY A 157 37.28 32.45 -35.54
C GLY A 157 36.35 32.91 -34.41
N GLY A 158 36.90 33.04 -33.21
CA GLY A 158 36.41 34.00 -32.22
C GLY A 158 36.42 33.55 -30.74
N GLN A 159 37.57 33.73 -30.08
CA GLN A 159 37.68 33.75 -28.63
C GLN A 159 36.79 34.87 -28.04
N ALA A 160 35.92 34.51 -27.12
CA ALA A 160 35.45 35.39 -26.08
C ALA A 160 35.36 34.60 -24.78
N ASP A 161 36.26 34.89 -23.91
CA ASP A 161 36.38 34.41 -22.53
C ASP A 161 35.23 35.05 -21.71
N GLU A 162 34.13 34.35 -21.55
CA GLU A 162 33.13 34.72 -20.56
C GLU A 162 33.20 33.71 -19.39
N THR A 163 33.93 34.13 -18.37
CA THR A 163 33.89 33.53 -17.03
C THR A 163 32.46 33.61 -16.52
N HIS A 164 31.66 32.58 -16.76
CA HIS A 164 30.44 32.34 -15.99
C HIS A 164 30.85 31.93 -14.58
N ASN A 165 30.84 32.92 -13.71
CA ASN A 165 30.69 32.67 -12.28
C ASN A 165 29.32 32.03 -12.08
N ASP A 166 29.25 30.69 -12.09
CA ASP A 166 28.19 29.94 -11.49
C ASP A 166 28.25 30.16 -9.97
N GLU A 167 27.65 31.25 -9.50
CA GLU A 167 27.22 31.36 -8.12
C GLU A 167 26.23 30.22 -7.89
N LYS A 168 26.73 29.09 -7.33
CA LYS A 168 25.88 28.10 -6.69
C LYS A 168 25.06 28.84 -5.65
N LYS A 169 23.82 29.22 -5.99
CA LYS A 169 22.81 29.56 -4.99
C LYS A 169 22.77 28.38 -4.04
N GLU A 170 23.29 28.56 -2.82
CA GLU A 170 23.10 27.61 -1.73
C GLU A 170 21.60 27.47 -1.56
N GLU A 171 21.06 26.35 -2.06
CA GLU A 171 19.64 26.03 -1.91
C GLU A 171 19.38 25.80 -0.42
N LYS A 172 18.77 26.79 0.24
CA LYS A 172 18.46 26.72 1.64
C LYS A 172 17.44 25.60 1.90
N ASN A 173 17.73 24.75 2.89
CA ASN A 173 16.82 23.71 3.31
C ASN A 173 15.48 24.29 3.78
N GLU A 174 14.35 23.75 3.28
CA GLU A 174 13.02 24.22 3.61
C GLU A 174 12.06 23.07 3.94
N GLY A 175 11.04 23.36 4.74
CA GLY A 175 9.96 22.45 5.07
C GLY A 175 10.31 21.42 6.15
N THR A 176 9.31 20.61 6.47
CA THR A 176 9.39 19.58 7.50
C THR A 176 8.81 18.28 6.94
N ILE A 177 9.54 17.19 7.07
CA ILE A 177 9.04 15.85 6.81
C ILE A 177 8.84 15.11 8.13
N ILE A 178 7.67 14.52 8.33
CA ILE A 178 7.37 13.67 9.48
C ILE A 178 7.37 12.23 8.99
N LEU A 179 8.17 11.36 9.61
CA LEU A 179 8.31 9.95 9.24
C LEU A 179 7.86 9.05 10.39
N ASP A 180 7.06 8.04 10.07
CA ASP A 180 6.71 6.95 10.99
C ASP A 180 6.19 5.74 10.21
N ALA A 181 6.21 4.56 10.83
CA ALA A 181 5.68 3.35 10.22
C ALA A 181 4.47 2.80 10.97
N THR A 182 3.57 2.21 10.22
CA THR A 182 2.42 1.51 10.77
C THR A 182 2.29 0.11 10.16
N CYS A 183 1.55 -0.77 10.83
CA CYS A 183 1.10 -2.01 10.22
C CYS A 183 -0.27 -1.82 9.58
N ALA A 184 -0.43 -2.34 8.37
CA ALA A 184 -1.71 -2.57 7.70
C ALA A 184 -2.07 -4.06 7.80
N PRO A 185 -2.86 -4.46 8.81
CA PRO A 185 -3.17 -5.86 9.06
C PRO A 185 -3.95 -6.49 7.91
N GLN A 186 -3.56 -7.71 7.56
CA GLN A 186 -4.25 -8.52 6.57
C GLN A 186 -5.43 -9.26 7.22
N ASN A 187 -6.54 -9.39 6.49
CA ASN A 187 -7.68 -10.16 6.94
C ASN A 187 -7.40 -11.65 6.89
N ILE A 188 -6.67 -12.15 7.87
CA ILE A 188 -6.41 -13.56 8.09
C ILE A 188 -6.94 -13.99 9.45
N ARG A 189 -7.26 -15.28 9.59
CA ARG A 189 -7.54 -15.86 10.90
C ARG A 189 -6.31 -15.70 11.79
N PHE A 190 -6.50 -15.31 13.06
CA PHE A 190 -5.39 -15.23 14.02
C PHE A 190 -4.59 -16.55 14.04
N PRO A 191 -3.31 -16.55 13.65
CA PRO A 191 -2.55 -17.77 13.47
C PRO A 191 -2.08 -18.31 14.83
N THR A 192 -2.41 -19.56 15.09
CA THR A 192 -1.78 -20.35 16.15
C THR A 192 -1.05 -21.52 15.49
N ASP A 193 0.06 -21.99 16.09
CA ASP A 193 0.82 -23.10 15.51
C ASP A 193 -0.06 -24.34 15.26
N ALA A 194 -0.96 -24.64 16.19
CA ALA A 194 -1.90 -25.76 16.04
C ALA A 194 -2.91 -25.53 14.90
N SER A 195 -3.38 -24.28 14.67
CA SER A 195 -4.35 -24.00 13.62
C SER A 195 -3.73 -24.03 12.23
N VAL A 196 -2.54 -23.49 12.10
CA VAL A 196 -1.81 -23.45 10.82
C VAL A 196 -1.36 -24.88 10.40
N LEU A 197 -0.88 -25.67 11.36
CA LEU A 197 -0.55 -27.08 11.12
C LEU A 197 -1.78 -27.92 10.75
N ASN A 198 -2.93 -27.71 11.37
CA ASN A 198 -4.16 -28.40 11.01
C ASN A 198 -4.60 -28.05 9.58
N GLU A 199 -4.53 -26.77 9.19
CA GLU A 199 -4.86 -26.34 7.83
C GLU A 199 -3.89 -26.95 6.81
N ALA A 200 -2.58 -26.99 7.12
CA ALA A 200 -1.57 -27.63 6.27
C ALA A 200 -1.84 -29.11 6.06
N ARG A 201 -2.22 -29.84 7.13
CA ARG A 201 -2.61 -31.24 7.04
C ARG A 201 -3.83 -31.42 6.12
N GLU A 202 -4.87 -30.61 6.29
CA GLU A 202 -6.07 -30.69 5.46
C GLU A 202 -5.75 -30.46 3.98
N LYS A 203 -4.87 -29.50 3.67
CA LYS A 203 -4.42 -29.25 2.30
C LYS A 203 -3.50 -30.34 1.75
N ALA A 204 -2.66 -30.95 2.58
CA ALA A 204 -1.87 -32.13 2.17
C ALA A 204 -2.79 -33.33 1.85
N GLU A 205 -3.84 -33.55 2.65
CA GLU A 205 -4.84 -34.59 2.37
C GLU A 205 -5.61 -34.35 1.06
N GLU A 206 -5.94 -33.08 0.72
CA GLU A 206 -6.53 -32.71 -0.58
C GLU A 206 -5.58 -33.06 -1.75
N ILE A 207 -4.28 -32.81 -1.59
CA ILE A 207 -3.27 -33.18 -2.61
C ILE A 207 -3.17 -34.69 -2.78
N ILE A 208 -3.19 -35.46 -1.68
CA ILE A 208 -3.20 -36.93 -1.73
C ILE A 208 -4.45 -37.44 -2.47
N ASP A 209 -5.61 -36.82 -2.23
CA ASP A 209 -6.86 -37.14 -2.91
C ASP A 209 -6.72 -36.94 -4.43
N THR A 210 -6.20 -35.81 -4.85
CA THR A 210 -5.96 -35.46 -6.26
C THR A 210 -4.98 -36.47 -6.92
N LEU A 211 -3.87 -36.80 -6.24
CA LEU A 211 -2.90 -37.78 -6.76
C LEU A 211 -3.50 -39.17 -6.91
N HIS A 212 -4.36 -39.59 -5.98
CA HIS A 212 -5.06 -40.87 -6.06
C HIS A 212 -6.08 -40.87 -7.21
N GLU A 213 -6.86 -39.80 -7.40
CA GLU A 213 -7.84 -39.63 -8.48
C GLU A 213 -7.19 -39.62 -9.88
N MET A 214 -5.93 -39.24 -9.99
CA MET A 214 -5.15 -39.35 -11.25
C MET A 214 -4.84 -40.80 -11.68
N GLY A 215 -5.30 -41.78 -10.91
CA GLY A 215 -5.08 -43.21 -11.24
C GLY A 215 -3.64 -43.72 -11.04
N LEU A 216 -2.85 -42.97 -10.26
CA LEU A 216 -1.43 -43.25 -10.01
C LEU A 216 -1.21 -44.40 -8.99
N SER A 217 -2.27 -44.98 -8.45
CA SER A 217 -2.18 -46.05 -7.45
C SER A 217 -3.12 -47.20 -7.83
N GLU A 218 -2.55 -48.36 -8.10
CA GLU A 218 -3.29 -49.62 -8.20
C GLU A 218 -3.64 -50.09 -6.78
N GLY A 219 -4.85 -49.78 -6.30
CA GLY A 219 -5.31 -50.26 -5.00
C GLY A 219 -6.02 -49.22 -4.12
N LYS A 220 -6.17 -49.58 -2.85
CA LYS A 220 -6.85 -48.71 -1.86
C LYS A 220 -6.05 -47.46 -1.55
N LYS A 221 -6.76 -46.33 -1.46
CA LYS A 221 -6.19 -45.04 -1.06
C LYS A 221 -5.36 -45.15 0.23
N PRO A 222 -4.17 -44.52 0.31
CA PRO A 222 -3.34 -44.53 1.51
C PRO A 222 -4.07 -43.95 2.73
N ARG A 223 -3.81 -44.52 3.90
CA ARG A 223 -4.46 -44.15 5.15
C ARG A 223 -3.85 -42.88 5.71
N THR A 224 -4.57 -41.72 5.64
CA THR A 224 -4.15 -40.41 6.18
C THR A 224 -4.57 -40.18 7.62
N TYR A 225 -5.47 -41.05 8.18
CA TYR A 225 -6.06 -40.87 9.52
C TYR A 225 -6.78 -39.52 9.74
N ARG A 226 -7.29 -38.91 8.68
CA ARG A 226 -7.91 -37.55 8.65
C ARG A 226 -9.02 -37.38 9.69
N GLU A 227 -9.90 -38.34 9.87
CA GLU A 227 -10.98 -38.25 10.85
C GLU A 227 -10.47 -38.24 12.31
N LYS A 228 -9.44 -39.06 12.60
CA LYS A 228 -8.82 -39.07 13.93
C LYS A 228 -8.10 -37.74 14.23
N ALA A 229 -7.36 -37.22 13.26
CA ALA A 229 -6.66 -35.96 13.35
C ALA A 229 -7.64 -34.80 13.53
N ARG A 230 -8.73 -34.77 12.73
CA ARG A 230 -9.81 -33.77 12.81
C ARG A 230 -10.52 -33.80 14.17
N ARG A 231 -10.90 -34.99 14.67
CA ARG A 231 -11.53 -35.14 15.99
C ARG A 231 -10.64 -34.59 17.11
N LYS A 232 -9.34 -34.94 17.11
CA LYS A 232 -8.39 -34.46 18.10
C LYS A 232 -8.21 -32.94 18.05
N TYR A 233 -8.07 -32.35 16.84
CA TYR A 233 -7.96 -30.91 16.67
C TYR A 233 -9.23 -30.19 17.14
N ASN A 234 -10.42 -30.70 16.79
CA ASN A 234 -11.70 -30.13 17.19
C ASN A 234 -11.89 -30.18 18.73
N SER A 235 -11.48 -31.24 19.38
CA SER A 235 -11.48 -31.35 20.85
C SER A 235 -10.57 -30.29 21.48
N PHE A 236 -9.36 -30.11 20.94
CA PHE A 236 -8.45 -29.05 21.37
C PHE A 236 -9.03 -27.65 21.12
N SER A 237 -9.59 -27.41 19.94
CA SER A 237 -10.15 -26.10 19.57
C SER A 237 -11.27 -25.67 20.49
N LYS A 238 -12.16 -26.62 20.91
CA LYS A 238 -13.30 -26.38 21.81
C LYS A 238 -12.90 -26.27 23.29
N SER A 239 -11.69 -26.66 23.66
CA SER A 239 -11.24 -26.59 25.05
C SER A 239 -11.16 -25.13 25.55
N ARG A 240 -11.80 -24.86 26.68
CA ARG A 240 -11.78 -23.53 27.33
C ARG A 240 -10.39 -23.19 27.89
N LYS A 241 -9.73 -24.15 28.56
CA LYS A 241 -8.38 -23.97 29.12
C LYS A 241 -7.35 -24.68 28.23
N LYS A 242 -6.50 -23.91 27.59
CA LYS A 242 -5.40 -24.44 26.77
C LYS A 242 -4.11 -24.38 27.56
N THR A 243 -3.81 -25.44 28.30
CA THR A 243 -2.57 -25.55 29.05
C THR A 243 -1.38 -25.73 28.10
N VAL A 244 -0.18 -25.30 28.48
CA VAL A 244 1.07 -25.47 27.71
C VAL A 244 1.26 -26.92 27.29
N LYS A 245 1.00 -27.89 28.22
CA LYS A 245 1.09 -29.31 27.93
C LYS A 245 0.12 -29.75 26.84
N LEU A 246 -1.13 -29.29 26.87
CA LEU A 246 -2.15 -29.59 25.87
C LEU A 246 -1.78 -29.01 24.51
N ILE A 247 -1.33 -27.75 24.46
CA ILE A 247 -0.86 -27.09 23.24
C ILE A 247 0.29 -27.88 22.63
N ARG A 248 1.35 -28.17 23.42
CA ARG A 248 2.53 -28.91 22.94
C ARG A 248 2.18 -30.32 22.45
N THR A 249 1.27 -31.00 23.13
CA THR A 249 0.77 -32.32 22.70
C THR A 249 0.01 -32.25 21.38
N THR A 250 -0.83 -31.23 21.21
CA THR A 250 -1.58 -31.02 19.96
C THR A 250 -0.65 -30.70 18.80
N ILE A 251 0.34 -29.81 18.96
CA ILE A 251 1.34 -29.48 17.93
C ILE A 251 2.08 -30.74 17.53
N ARG A 252 2.58 -31.55 18.49
CA ARG A 252 3.25 -32.82 18.20
C ARG A 252 2.38 -33.76 17.37
N GLN A 253 1.09 -33.86 17.70
CA GLN A 253 0.17 -34.75 17.00
C GLN A 253 -0.07 -34.27 15.56
N GLN A 254 -0.28 -32.93 15.37
CA GLN A 254 -0.49 -32.37 14.02
C GLN A 254 0.77 -32.49 13.16
N LEU A 255 1.97 -32.25 13.72
CA LEU A 255 3.25 -32.49 13.04
C LEU A 255 3.36 -33.97 12.61
N GLY A 256 3.03 -34.92 13.49
CA GLY A 256 3.08 -36.35 13.15
C GLY A 256 2.10 -36.75 12.04
N TYR A 257 0.90 -36.16 11.99
CA TYR A 257 -0.05 -36.38 10.91
C TYR A 257 0.45 -35.79 9.59
N LEU A 258 0.90 -34.52 9.62
CA LEU A 258 1.41 -33.82 8.45
C LEU A 258 2.66 -34.51 7.87
N ASN A 259 3.59 -34.96 8.72
CA ASN A 259 4.76 -35.70 8.28
C ASN A 259 4.39 -37.01 7.52
N ARG A 260 3.39 -37.71 8.02
CA ARG A 260 2.87 -38.90 7.33
C ARG A 260 2.28 -38.55 5.97
N ASP A 261 1.49 -37.49 5.90
CA ASP A 261 0.85 -37.07 4.66
C ASP A 261 1.90 -36.61 3.63
N LEU A 262 2.93 -35.87 4.05
CA LEU A 262 4.07 -35.54 3.19
C LEU A 262 4.83 -36.80 2.71
N GLY A 263 5.06 -37.77 3.60
CA GLY A 263 5.67 -39.06 3.23
C GLY A 263 4.85 -39.86 2.22
N ILE A 264 3.51 -39.78 2.27
CA ILE A 264 2.63 -40.38 1.27
C ILE A 264 2.78 -39.68 -0.09
N ILE A 265 2.84 -38.32 -0.09
CA ILE A 265 3.04 -37.55 -1.33
C ILE A 265 4.40 -37.86 -1.94
N ASP A 266 5.46 -37.96 -1.13
CA ASP A 266 6.80 -38.32 -1.60
C ASP A 266 6.85 -39.75 -2.15
N ALA A 267 6.11 -40.67 -1.55
CA ALA A 267 5.98 -42.03 -2.07
C ALA A 267 5.26 -42.11 -3.44
N TYR A 268 4.29 -41.23 -3.70
CA TYR A 268 3.69 -41.09 -5.03
C TYR A 268 4.72 -40.60 -6.06
N GLU A 269 5.51 -39.58 -5.74
CA GLU A 269 6.54 -39.06 -6.65
C GLU A 269 7.66 -40.07 -6.91
N LEU A 270 8.03 -40.86 -5.90
CA LEU A 270 9.02 -41.94 -6.06
C LEU A 270 8.53 -43.06 -6.98
N LYS A 271 7.25 -43.44 -6.87
CA LYS A 271 6.65 -44.47 -7.71
C LYS A 271 6.32 -43.97 -9.12
N HIS A 272 5.94 -42.75 -9.25
CA HIS A 272 5.50 -42.11 -10.49
C HIS A 272 6.22 -40.77 -10.69
N PRO A 273 7.50 -40.78 -11.10
CA PRO A 273 8.30 -39.56 -11.24
C PRO A 273 7.60 -38.51 -12.12
N GLY A 274 7.56 -37.27 -11.66
CA GLY A 274 6.91 -36.16 -12.35
C GLY A 274 5.40 -36.07 -12.09
N CYS A 275 4.80 -36.86 -11.21
CA CYS A 275 3.38 -36.77 -10.90
C CYS A 275 3.03 -35.45 -10.20
N LEU A 276 3.92 -34.89 -9.38
CA LEU A 276 3.69 -33.59 -8.71
C LEU A 276 3.63 -32.43 -9.70
N GLN A 277 4.30 -32.54 -10.84
CA GLN A 277 4.24 -31.52 -11.91
C GLN A 277 2.90 -31.53 -12.65
N LYS A 278 2.14 -32.64 -12.60
CA LYS A 278 0.81 -32.77 -13.19
C LYS A 278 -0.30 -32.25 -12.31
N LEU A 279 -0.01 -31.95 -11.04
CA LEU A 279 -0.96 -31.30 -10.15
C LEU A 279 -1.34 -29.90 -10.67
N PRO A 280 -2.55 -29.39 -10.37
CA PRO A 280 -2.88 -27.99 -10.61
C PRO A 280 -1.83 -27.04 -10.00
N THR A 281 -1.45 -25.98 -10.71
CA THR A 281 -0.40 -25.03 -10.28
C THR A 281 -0.62 -24.52 -8.84
N ARG A 282 -1.88 -24.30 -8.46
CA ARG A 282 -2.24 -23.91 -7.11
C ARG A 282 -1.84 -24.94 -6.06
N GLN A 283 -2.00 -26.25 -6.35
CA GLN A 283 -1.62 -27.33 -5.44
C GLN A 283 -0.10 -27.51 -5.40
N GLN A 284 0.60 -27.33 -6.53
CA GLN A 284 2.06 -27.35 -6.56
C GLN A 284 2.66 -26.28 -5.65
N THR A 285 2.17 -25.02 -5.79
CA THR A 285 2.60 -23.91 -4.92
C THR A 285 2.24 -24.17 -3.46
N MET A 286 1.02 -24.70 -3.21
CA MET A 286 0.58 -25.04 -1.85
C MET A 286 1.46 -26.10 -1.20
N LEU A 287 1.87 -27.13 -1.94
CA LEU A 287 2.77 -28.16 -1.43
C LEU A 287 4.13 -27.62 -1.01
N GLN A 288 4.69 -26.68 -1.77
CA GLN A 288 5.94 -26.00 -1.40
C GLN A 288 5.77 -25.21 -0.10
N VAL A 289 4.67 -24.46 0.04
CA VAL A 289 4.34 -23.70 1.26
C VAL A 289 4.18 -24.66 2.45
N ILE A 290 3.49 -25.78 2.28
CA ILE A 290 3.29 -26.80 3.34
C ILE A 290 4.62 -27.41 3.80
N ARG A 291 5.52 -27.74 2.88
CA ARG A 291 6.85 -28.29 3.23
C ARG A 291 7.69 -27.28 4.02
N THR A 292 7.72 -26.02 3.57
CA THR A 292 8.40 -24.95 4.29
C THR A 292 7.80 -24.73 5.67
N LEU A 293 6.46 -24.69 5.77
CA LEU A 293 5.76 -24.56 7.04
C LEU A 293 6.08 -25.72 7.99
N TYR A 294 6.07 -26.96 7.48
CA TYR A 294 6.40 -28.13 8.29
C TYR A 294 7.80 -27.99 8.91
N SER A 295 8.81 -27.66 8.11
CA SER A 295 10.19 -27.47 8.58
C SER A 295 10.28 -26.35 9.62
N GLN A 296 9.61 -25.22 9.41
CA GLN A 296 9.57 -24.11 10.37
C GLN A 296 8.91 -24.54 11.70
N GLN A 297 7.76 -25.22 11.63
CA GLN A 297 7.01 -25.62 12.81
C GLN A 297 7.70 -26.76 13.58
N GLU A 298 8.37 -27.66 12.89
CA GLU A 298 9.20 -28.68 13.53
C GLU A 298 10.38 -28.06 14.29
N TYR A 299 11.04 -27.07 13.68
CA TYR A 299 12.10 -26.31 14.34
C TYR A 299 11.58 -25.59 15.60
N VAL A 300 10.46 -24.85 15.48
CA VAL A 300 9.80 -24.18 16.63
C VAL A 300 9.47 -25.16 17.75
N TYR A 301 8.92 -26.34 17.39
CA TYR A 301 8.57 -27.36 18.37
C TYR A 301 9.77 -27.95 19.09
N ARG A 302 10.91 -28.15 18.39
CA ARG A 302 12.15 -28.70 18.97
C ARG A 302 12.89 -27.67 19.83
N THR A 303 12.99 -26.43 19.38
CA THR A 303 13.79 -25.40 20.01
C THR A 303 13.03 -24.56 21.04
N GLY A 304 11.70 -24.50 20.94
CA GLY A 304 10.85 -23.64 21.76
C GLY A 304 10.90 -22.14 21.36
N THR A 305 11.65 -21.78 20.30
CA THR A 305 11.75 -20.39 19.84
C THR A 305 10.76 -20.10 18.71
N HIS A 306 10.09 -18.96 18.78
CA HIS A 306 9.23 -18.47 17.72
C HIS A 306 9.92 -17.52 16.73
N LYS A 307 11.23 -17.30 16.90
CA LYS A 307 12.05 -16.49 15.99
C LYS A 307 12.53 -17.36 14.82
N VAL A 308 11.76 -17.34 13.74
CA VAL A 308 12.07 -18.08 12.51
C VAL A 308 12.03 -17.09 11.35
N PRO A 309 13.07 -17.04 10.50
CA PRO A 309 13.08 -16.21 9.31
C PRO A 309 11.87 -16.57 8.41
N ASP A 310 11.28 -15.57 7.80
CA ASP A 310 10.16 -15.73 6.85
C ASP A 310 9.02 -16.61 7.36
N ARG A 311 8.74 -16.56 8.67
CA ARG A 311 7.74 -17.40 9.32
C ARG A 311 6.39 -17.31 8.62
N ILE A 312 5.91 -18.45 8.12
CA ILE A 312 4.60 -18.58 7.50
C ILE A 312 3.52 -18.60 8.58
N VAL A 313 2.55 -17.69 8.47
CA VAL A 313 1.42 -17.54 9.40
C VAL A 313 0.06 -17.82 8.75
N SER A 314 0.02 -17.86 7.42
CA SER A 314 -1.15 -18.23 6.63
C SER A 314 -0.72 -19.02 5.41
N LEU A 315 -1.40 -20.13 5.12
CA LEU A 315 -1.10 -20.94 3.94
C LEU A 315 -1.61 -20.28 2.65
N SER A 316 -2.79 -19.69 2.70
CA SER A 316 -3.39 -19.03 1.54
C SER A 316 -2.73 -17.70 1.20
N GLN A 317 -2.07 -17.09 2.17
CA GLN A 317 -1.40 -15.79 2.07
C GLN A 317 0.02 -15.93 2.68
N SER A 318 0.84 -16.75 2.05
CA SER A 318 2.15 -17.16 2.56
C SER A 318 3.19 -16.03 2.64
N TRP A 319 2.91 -14.88 2.03
CA TRP A 319 3.74 -13.66 2.11
C TRP A 319 3.50 -12.83 3.37
N VAL A 320 2.38 -13.03 4.08
CA VAL A 320 2.06 -12.29 5.31
C VAL A 320 3.02 -12.70 6.41
N ARG A 321 3.54 -11.71 7.13
CA ARG A 321 4.52 -11.90 8.21
C ARG A 321 4.01 -11.34 9.53
N PRO A 322 4.48 -11.86 10.65
CA PRO A 322 4.25 -11.28 11.97
C PRO A 322 5.09 -10.00 12.11
N ILE A 323 4.46 -8.90 12.49
CA ILE A 323 5.10 -7.61 12.77
C ILE A 323 4.94 -7.34 14.26
N VAL A 324 6.06 -7.31 14.97
CA VAL A 324 6.11 -7.02 16.41
C VAL A 324 6.01 -5.51 16.60
N ARG A 325 5.06 -5.05 17.40
CA ARG A 325 4.84 -3.63 17.65
C ARG A 325 5.07 -3.18 19.10
N GLY A 326 5.19 -4.09 20.03
CA GLY A 326 5.45 -3.79 21.44
C GLY A 326 4.33 -2.99 22.14
N LYS A 327 3.10 -2.98 21.59
CA LYS A 327 1.95 -2.28 22.19
C LYS A 327 1.21 -3.18 23.17
N GLN A 328 0.73 -2.62 24.29
CA GLN A 328 0.02 -3.36 25.34
C GLN A 328 -1.21 -4.14 24.85
N ALA A 329 -1.90 -3.68 23.80
CA ALA A 329 -3.12 -4.31 23.31
C ALA A 329 -2.89 -5.46 22.31
N ALA A 330 -1.79 -5.44 21.55
CA ALA A 330 -1.41 -6.50 20.61
C ALA A 330 0.10 -6.44 20.35
N ASP A 331 0.83 -7.44 20.85
CA ASP A 331 2.28 -7.53 20.67
C ASP A 331 2.68 -7.78 19.22
N VAL A 332 1.81 -8.44 18.45
CA VAL A 332 2.06 -8.85 17.06
C VAL A 332 0.85 -8.58 16.20
N GLU A 333 1.06 -7.87 15.09
CA GLU A 333 0.10 -7.71 14.00
C GLU A 333 0.57 -8.53 12.77
N PHE A 334 -0.35 -8.95 11.91
CA PHE A 334 -0.05 -9.78 10.74
C PHE A 334 -0.46 -9.03 9.48
N GLY A 335 0.49 -8.51 8.73
CA GLY A 335 0.19 -7.68 7.56
C GLY A 335 1.43 -7.04 6.94
N ALA A 336 1.22 -5.95 6.20
CA ALA A 336 2.28 -5.14 5.64
C ALA A 336 2.78 -4.11 6.66
N LYS A 337 4.10 -3.91 6.73
CA LYS A 337 4.71 -2.77 7.38
C LYS A 337 4.81 -1.65 6.36
N VAL A 338 4.19 -0.51 6.67
CA VAL A 338 4.08 0.63 5.77
C VAL A 338 4.72 1.83 6.44
N GLU A 339 5.81 2.31 5.86
CA GLU A 339 6.41 3.58 6.23
C GLU A 339 5.76 4.69 5.41
N MET A 340 5.37 5.75 6.09
CA MET A 340 4.74 6.90 5.47
C MET A 340 5.44 8.19 5.89
N SER A 341 5.41 9.17 5.00
CA SER A 341 5.78 10.54 5.33
C SER A 341 4.56 11.45 5.35
N VAL A 342 4.65 12.51 6.15
CA VAL A 342 3.71 13.63 6.11
C VAL A 342 4.49 14.90 5.80
N VAL A 343 4.08 15.59 4.74
CA VAL A 343 4.57 16.91 4.35
C VAL A 343 3.36 17.80 4.11
N ASP A 344 3.28 18.95 4.78
CA ASP A 344 2.14 19.87 4.73
C ASP A 344 0.79 19.16 5.03
N GLY A 345 0.90 18.10 5.85
CA GLY A 345 -0.20 17.25 6.26
C GLY A 345 -0.71 16.28 5.18
N PHE A 346 -0.05 16.13 4.04
CA PHE A 346 -0.33 15.11 3.04
C PHE A 346 0.52 13.87 3.26
N LEU A 347 -0.09 12.70 3.10
CA LEU A 347 0.55 11.40 3.26
C LEU A 347 1.21 10.93 1.96
N ARG A 348 2.39 10.31 2.09
CA ARG A 348 3.02 9.52 1.04
C ARG A 348 3.51 8.19 1.63
N ILE A 349 3.37 7.11 0.89
CA ILE A 349 4.01 5.83 1.22
C ILE A 349 5.45 5.91 0.72
N GLU A 350 6.41 5.80 1.64
CA GLU A 350 7.84 5.80 1.33
C GLU A 350 8.36 4.37 1.12
N ASP A 351 7.89 3.42 1.96
CA ASP A 351 8.21 2.00 1.82
C ASP A 351 7.04 1.12 2.27
N LEU A 352 6.84 0.01 1.59
CA LEU A 352 5.82 -0.98 1.91
C LEU A 352 6.40 -2.37 1.76
N ARG A 353 6.55 -3.07 2.88
CA ARG A 353 7.07 -4.44 2.88
C ARG A 353 6.22 -5.37 3.73
N TRP A 354 6.29 -6.64 3.41
CA TRP A 354 5.59 -7.70 4.14
C TRP A 354 6.46 -8.32 5.23
N ASP A 355 7.74 -8.05 5.24
CA ASP A 355 8.70 -8.39 6.29
C ASP A 355 8.87 -7.24 7.28
N ALA A 356 9.30 -7.59 8.49
CA ALA A 356 9.60 -6.62 9.54
C ALA A 356 10.97 -5.99 9.30
N PHE A 357 11.03 -4.93 8.50
CA PHE A 357 12.26 -4.16 8.29
C PHE A 357 12.54 -3.18 9.44
N ASN A 358 13.81 -2.78 9.58
CA ASN A 358 14.18 -1.73 10.52
C ASN A 358 13.93 -0.35 9.91
N GLU A 359 13.04 0.43 10.51
CA GLU A 359 12.68 1.78 10.06
C GLU A 359 13.87 2.74 9.98
N SER A 360 14.88 2.56 10.84
CA SER A 360 16.06 3.43 10.84
C SER A 360 16.85 3.42 9.52
N THR A 361 16.69 2.38 8.69
CA THR A 361 17.42 2.23 7.43
C THR A 361 16.79 3.02 6.26
N THR A 362 15.55 3.50 6.41
CA THR A 362 14.78 4.12 5.33
C THR A 362 14.88 5.66 5.32
N LEU A 363 15.36 6.29 6.40
CA LEU A 363 15.44 7.74 6.55
C LEU A 363 16.16 8.41 5.36
N LYS A 364 17.31 7.90 4.95
CA LYS A 364 18.08 8.48 3.84
C LYS A 364 17.27 8.45 2.54
N GLN A 365 16.63 7.32 2.25
CA GLN A 365 15.80 7.16 1.06
C GLN A 365 14.63 8.14 1.06
N SER A 366 13.96 8.32 2.19
CA SER A 366 12.82 9.23 2.33
C SER A 366 13.22 10.70 2.20
N VAL A 367 14.40 11.08 2.73
CA VAL A 367 14.96 12.43 2.59
C VAL A 367 15.38 12.72 1.15
N GLU A 368 16.02 11.76 0.46
CA GLU A 368 16.36 11.92 -0.95
C GLU A 368 15.12 11.99 -1.85
N ALA A 369 14.07 11.21 -1.54
CA ALA A 369 12.79 11.30 -2.23
C ALA A 369 12.13 12.68 -2.02
N TYR A 370 12.28 13.27 -0.82
CA TYR A 370 11.85 14.64 -0.56
C TYR A 370 12.62 15.64 -1.42
N ARG A 371 13.96 15.57 -1.41
CA ARG A 371 14.83 16.46 -2.22
C ARG A 371 14.47 16.39 -3.71
N LYS A 372 14.29 15.18 -4.24
CA LYS A 372 13.90 14.99 -5.62
C LYS A 372 12.55 15.63 -5.97
N ALA A 373 11.61 15.59 -5.04
CA ALA A 373 10.26 16.12 -5.24
C ALA A 373 10.17 17.66 -5.09
N TYR A 374 10.98 18.25 -4.20
CA TYR A 374 10.90 19.67 -3.87
C TYR A 374 12.10 20.50 -4.37
N GLY A 375 13.19 19.85 -4.80
CA GLY A 375 14.41 20.52 -5.31
C GLY A 375 15.41 20.89 -4.22
N HIS A 376 15.06 20.77 -2.94
CA HIS A 376 15.90 21.07 -1.78
C HIS A 376 15.72 20.03 -0.67
N TYR A 377 16.66 19.96 0.27
CA TYR A 377 16.51 19.12 1.45
C TYR A 377 15.48 19.68 2.43
N PRO A 378 14.83 18.85 3.27
CA PRO A 378 14.00 19.32 4.34
C PRO A 378 14.84 20.03 5.40
N ALA A 379 14.37 21.15 5.95
CA ALA A 379 15.03 21.79 7.10
C ALA A 379 14.94 20.93 8.36
N ARG A 380 13.83 20.17 8.52
CA ARG A 380 13.58 19.32 9.69
C ARG A 380 13.03 17.97 9.29
N VAL A 381 13.51 16.93 9.98
CA VAL A 381 12.95 15.56 9.94
C VAL A 381 12.44 15.24 11.34
N LEU A 382 11.15 14.98 11.47
CA LEU A 382 10.49 14.56 12.71
C LEU A 382 10.16 13.07 12.64
N ALA A 383 10.89 12.25 13.38
CA ALA A 383 10.76 10.80 13.37
C ALA A 383 10.87 10.21 14.77
N ASP A 384 10.56 8.93 14.94
CA ASP A 384 10.73 8.24 16.21
C ASP A 384 12.23 8.08 16.57
N THR A 385 12.50 7.86 17.85
CA THR A 385 13.87 7.68 18.37
C THR A 385 14.62 6.54 17.70
N ILE A 386 13.94 5.55 17.13
CA ILE A 386 14.55 4.45 16.37
C ILE A 386 15.34 4.96 15.13
N PHE A 387 14.96 6.09 14.55
CA PHE A 387 15.65 6.69 13.41
C PHE A 387 16.96 7.40 13.81
N ARG A 388 17.21 7.63 15.11
CA ARG A 388 18.41 8.34 15.59
C ARG A 388 19.65 7.43 15.70
N THR A 389 20.00 6.79 14.63
CA THR A 389 21.27 6.04 14.52
C THR A 389 22.44 7.00 14.29
N ARG A 390 23.67 6.56 14.62
CA ARG A 390 24.86 7.36 14.35
C ARG A 390 25.02 7.73 12.87
N GLU A 391 24.65 6.82 11.98
CA GLU A 391 24.67 7.04 10.53
C GLU A 391 23.67 8.10 10.08
N ASN A 392 22.44 8.02 10.56
CA ASN A 392 21.40 8.99 10.21
C ASN A 392 21.71 10.39 10.77
N LEU A 393 22.25 10.46 11.99
CA LEU A 393 22.70 11.72 12.57
C LEU A 393 23.85 12.35 11.79
N LYS A 394 24.82 11.53 11.35
CA LYS A 394 25.92 11.99 10.49
C LYS A 394 25.39 12.52 9.16
N TYR A 395 24.54 11.74 8.49
CA TYR A 395 23.90 12.13 7.24
C TYR A 395 23.10 13.44 7.36
N CYS A 396 22.26 13.56 8.39
CA CYS A 396 21.49 14.79 8.62
C CYS A 396 22.41 16.00 8.89
N LYS A 397 23.50 15.81 9.61
CA LYS A 397 24.48 16.88 9.87
C LYS A 397 25.21 17.31 8.59
N GLU A 398 25.59 16.37 7.73
CA GLU A 398 26.24 16.64 6.43
C GLU A 398 25.37 17.46 5.48
N HIS A 399 24.05 17.30 5.59
CA HIS A 399 23.05 18.01 4.76
C HIS A 399 22.34 19.13 5.51
N GLU A 400 22.83 19.57 6.68
CA GLU A 400 22.25 20.64 7.52
C GLU A 400 20.76 20.43 7.87
N ILE A 401 20.37 19.18 8.05
CA ILE A 401 18.99 18.76 8.39
C ILE A 401 18.87 18.60 9.91
N HIS A 402 17.88 19.24 10.51
CA HIS A 402 17.56 19.01 11.92
C HIS A 402 16.75 17.71 12.09
N LEU A 403 17.33 16.71 12.77
CA LEU A 403 16.64 15.48 13.17
C LEU A 403 16.20 15.59 14.64
N ASN A 404 14.89 15.56 14.89
CA ASN A 404 14.31 15.73 16.22
C ASN A 404 14.78 14.68 17.23
N GLY A 405 14.58 14.97 18.52
CA GLY A 405 14.77 14.05 19.64
C GLY A 405 15.97 14.39 20.54
N PRO A 406 16.22 13.59 21.60
CA PRO A 406 17.14 13.93 22.66
C PRO A 406 18.59 14.03 22.17
N LYS A 407 19.35 14.96 22.76
CA LYS A 407 20.78 15.08 22.52
C LYS A 407 21.48 13.78 22.90
N LEU A 408 22.29 13.23 21.98
CA LEU A 408 23.15 12.09 22.25
C LEU A 408 24.49 12.56 22.82
N GLY A 409 25.01 11.87 23.82
CA GLY A 409 26.29 12.16 24.43
C GLY A 409 26.18 12.89 25.78
N LYS A 410 27.15 13.76 26.10
CA LYS A 410 27.18 14.46 27.38
C LYS A 410 25.96 15.37 27.58
N PRO A 411 25.37 15.39 28.80
CA PRO A 411 24.29 16.33 29.12
C PRO A 411 24.67 17.77 28.86
N PHE A 412 23.66 18.66 28.74
CA PHE A 412 23.92 20.09 28.66
C PHE A 412 24.57 20.58 29.95
N THR A 413 25.60 21.40 29.83
CA THR A 413 26.29 22.01 30.98
C THR A 413 25.47 23.20 31.51
N ASP A 414 24.78 23.91 30.61
CA ASP A 414 23.91 25.05 30.96
C ASP A 414 22.46 24.57 31.16
N PRO A 415 21.86 24.79 32.36
CA PRO A 415 20.47 24.46 32.63
C PRO A 415 19.47 25.23 31.73
N ALA A 416 19.80 26.44 31.28
CA ALA A 416 18.94 27.22 30.41
C ALA A 416 18.87 26.61 29.00
N GLU A 417 20.00 26.16 28.46
CA GLU A 417 20.03 25.39 27.19
C GLU A 417 19.28 24.07 27.30
N ALA A 418 19.46 23.33 28.39
CA ALA A 418 18.72 22.09 28.64
C ALA A 418 17.21 22.32 28.64
N LYS A 419 16.74 23.41 29.27
CA LYS A 419 15.32 23.78 29.31
C LYS A 419 14.78 24.17 27.91
N LYS A 420 15.56 24.94 27.13
CA LYS A 420 15.20 25.29 25.74
C LYS A 420 15.08 24.04 24.88
N HIS A 421 16.04 23.13 24.94
CA HIS A 421 16.05 21.89 24.17
C HIS A 421 14.84 20.99 24.53
N LYS A 422 14.56 20.83 25.82
CA LYS A 422 13.40 20.06 26.30
C LYS A 422 12.07 20.66 25.82
N LYS A 423 11.96 22.00 25.76
CA LYS A 423 10.78 22.66 25.21
C LYS A 423 10.63 22.41 23.71
N LEU A 424 11.73 22.44 22.96
CA LEU A 424 11.74 22.13 21.53
C LEU A 424 11.33 20.67 21.29
N GLU A 425 11.90 19.72 22.01
CA GLU A 425 11.52 18.30 21.94
C GLU A 425 10.03 18.08 22.19
N TRP A 426 9.47 18.78 23.16
CA TRP A 426 8.04 18.68 23.46
C TRP A 426 7.17 19.22 22.31
N LEU A 427 7.54 20.34 21.70
CA LEU A 427 6.85 20.90 20.53
C LEU A 427 6.94 19.95 19.33
N GLU A 428 8.13 19.46 19.01
CA GLU A 428 8.37 18.53 17.90
C GLU A 428 7.64 17.19 18.08
N SER A 429 7.56 16.69 19.33
CA SER A 429 6.74 15.51 19.65
C SER A 429 5.26 15.75 19.40
N GLY A 430 4.76 16.96 19.66
CA GLY A 430 3.39 17.36 19.36
C GLY A 430 3.12 17.42 17.85
N GLU A 431 4.06 17.98 17.07
CA GLU A 431 4.00 18.02 15.60
C GLU A 431 4.05 16.58 15.01
N ARG A 432 4.96 15.71 15.50
CA ARG A 432 5.05 14.31 15.10
C ARG A 432 3.73 13.55 15.29
N GLY A 433 2.95 13.90 16.30
CA GLY A 433 1.61 13.35 16.51
C GLY A 433 0.64 13.51 15.32
N GLU A 434 0.97 14.31 14.30
CA GLU A 434 0.15 14.43 13.10
C GLU A 434 0.10 13.14 12.31
N ILE A 435 1.22 12.44 12.12
CA ILE A 435 1.25 11.17 11.39
C ILE A 435 0.47 10.08 12.14
N GLU A 436 0.54 10.05 13.47
CA GLU A 436 -0.22 9.11 14.29
C GLU A 436 -1.74 9.37 14.16
N ARG A 437 -2.16 10.65 14.08
CA ARG A 437 -3.56 11.01 13.79
C ARG A 437 -4.01 10.49 12.43
N HIS A 438 -3.15 10.59 11.40
CA HIS A 438 -3.42 10.03 10.08
C HIS A 438 -3.58 8.51 10.12
N PHE A 439 -2.69 7.78 10.81
CA PHE A 439 -2.82 6.34 11.00
C PHE A 439 -4.14 5.99 11.71
N GLY A 440 -4.48 6.71 12.76
CA GLY A 440 -5.73 6.52 13.49
C GLY A 440 -6.97 6.75 12.62
N VAL A 441 -6.95 7.75 11.76
CA VAL A 441 -8.04 8.02 10.80
C VAL A 441 -8.10 6.93 9.72
N GLY A 442 -6.96 6.58 9.11
CA GLY A 442 -6.86 5.53 8.11
C GLY A 442 -7.41 4.18 8.62
N LYS A 443 -7.01 3.80 9.82
CA LYS A 443 -7.47 2.56 10.47
C LYS A 443 -8.96 2.60 10.83
N ARG A 444 -9.43 3.67 11.46
CA ARG A 444 -10.83 3.73 11.93
C ARG A 444 -11.83 3.95 10.80
N ARG A 445 -11.51 4.77 9.79
CA ARG A 445 -12.47 5.20 8.76
C ARG A 445 -12.29 4.55 7.40
N TYR A 446 -11.05 4.17 7.01
CA TYR A 446 -10.71 3.82 5.63
C TYR A 446 -10.14 2.41 5.45
N ALA A 447 -10.40 1.53 6.39
CA ALA A 447 -10.03 0.11 6.35
C ALA A 447 -8.50 -0.19 6.32
N LEU A 448 -7.65 0.73 6.77
CA LEU A 448 -6.21 0.47 6.93
C LEU A 448 -5.93 -0.52 8.09
N ASP A 449 -6.92 -0.81 8.93
CA ASP A 449 -6.86 -1.78 10.03
C ASP A 449 -7.20 -3.22 9.59
N CYS A 450 -7.72 -3.42 8.35
CA CYS A 450 -8.11 -4.72 7.86
C CYS A 450 -8.11 -4.76 6.33
N ILE A 451 -7.03 -5.23 5.73
CA ILE A 451 -6.89 -5.39 4.29
C ILE A 451 -7.53 -6.71 3.86
N VAL A 452 -8.62 -6.63 3.10
CA VAL A 452 -9.47 -7.80 2.76
C VAL A 452 -9.07 -8.53 1.48
N THR A 453 -8.23 -7.93 0.65
CA THR A 453 -7.73 -8.52 -0.58
C THR A 453 -6.78 -9.70 -0.30
N LYS A 454 -6.77 -10.72 -1.19
CA LYS A 454 -6.11 -11.99 -0.91
C LYS A 454 -4.79 -12.21 -1.66
N LEU A 455 -4.44 -11.34 -2.60
CA LEU A 455 -3.18 -11.39 -3.33
C LEU A 455 -2.27 -10.26 -2.87
N LYS A 456 -0.96 -10.49 -2.86
CA LYS A 456 0.04 -9.54 -2.40
C LYS A 456 -0.11 -8.20 -3.12
N GLU A 457 -0.05 -8.21 -4.44
CA GLU A 457 -0.12 -7.01 -5.29
C GLU A 457 -1.45 -6.26 -5.11
N THR A 458 -2.57 -6.99 -5.00
CA THR A 458 -3.88 -6.37 -4.80
C THR A 458 -4.02 -5.73 -3.41
N SER A 459 -3.30 -6.25 -2.42
CA SER A 459 -3.26 -5.69 -1.07
C SER A 459 -2.45 -4.39 -1.02
N GLU A 460 -1.32 -4.34 -1.72
CA GLU A 460 -0.51 -3.14 -1.87
C GLU A 460 -1.31 -2.03 -2.57
N VAL A 461 -1.99 -2.34 -3.67
CA VAL A 461 -2.88 -1.41 -4.38
C VAL A 461 -3.99 -0.88 -3.48
N MET A 462 -4.58 -1.73 -2.62
CA MET A 462 -5.60 -1.28 -1.68
C MET A 462 -5.05 -0.28 -0.66
N ILE A 463 -3.85 -0.55 -0.11
CA ILE A 463 -3.18 0.36 0.84
C ILE A 463 -2.91 1.73 0.18
N HIS A 464 -2.36 1.74 -1.03
CA HIS A 464 -2.16 2.98 -1.80
C HIS A 464 -3.46 3.72 -2.07
N SER A 465 -4.53 3.02 -2.45
CA SER A 465 -5.84 3.63 -2.71
C SER A 465 -6.42 4.31 -1.47
N ILE A 466 -6.20 3.73 -0.28
CA ILE A 466 -6.61 4.33 1.00
C ILE A 466 -5.88 5.66 1.23
N VAL A 467 -4.55 5.69 1.04
CA VAL A 467 -3.72 6.90 1.22
C VAL A 467 -4.15 7.99 0.24
N ILE A 468 -4.34 7.65 -1.04
CA ILE A 468 -4.81 8.59 -2.05
C ILE A 468 -6.18 9.19 -1.67
N TYR A 469 -7.12 8.35 -1.25
CA TYR A 469 -8.45 8.81 -0.84
C TYR A 469 -8.38 9.75 0.37
N MET A 470 -7.53 9.47 1.35
CA MET A 470 -7.29 10.35 2.49
C MET A 470 -6.76 11.73 2.05
N ASN A 471 -5.83 11.75 1.11
CA ASN A 471 -5.27 12.97 0.55
C ASN A 471 -6.28 13.75 -0.30
N LEU A 472 -7.08 13.08 -1.12
CA LEU A 472 -8.19 13.70 -1.85
C LEU A 472 -9.16 14.41 -0.90
N ARG A 473 -9.56 13.75 0.20
CA ARG A 473 -10.41 14.33 1.24
C ARG A 473 -9.77 15.56 1.92
N LYS A 474 -8.47 15.49 2.16
CA LYS A 474 -7.73 16.65 2.71
C LYS A 474 -7.67 17.78 1.69
N ARG A 475 -7.29 17.52 0.44
CA ARG A 475 -7.21 18.52 -0.63
C ARG A 475 -8.54 19.25 -0.80
N LEU A 476 -9.64 18.50 -0.85
CA LEU A 476 -10.98 19.07 -0.93
C LEU A 476 -11.29 20.01 0.24
N ARG A 477 -10.96 19.60 1.48
CA ARG A 477 -11.17 20.44 2.66
C ARG A 477 -10.37 21.74 2.63
N LEU A 478 -9.13 21.68 2.15
CA LEU A 478 -8.27 22.88 2.02
C LEU A 478 -8.84 23.84 0.99
N LEU A 479 -9.28 23.36 -0.18
CA LEU A 479 -9.92 24.17 -1.20
C LEU A 479 -11.21 24.84 -0.69
N LEU A 480 -12.04 24.11 0.05
CA LEU A 480 -13.26 24.67 0.62
C LEU A 480 -12.96 25.75 1.67
N ARG A 481 -11.92 25.58 2.49
CA ARG A 481 -11.47 26.59 3.47
C ARG A 481 -10.95 27.83 2.77
N SER A 482 -10.14 27.69 1.74
CA SER A 482 -9.61 28.79 0.94
C SER A 482 -10.74 29.61 0.28
N LEU A 483 -11.70 28.93 -0.34
CA LEU A 483 -12.89 29.59 -0.92
C LEU A 483 -13.72 30.34 0.13
N PHE A 484 -13.91 29.76 1.31
CA PHE A 484 -14.65 30.40 2.40
C PHE A 484 -13.91 31.64 2.93
N SER A 485 -12.58 31.57 3.09
CA SER A 485 -11.75 32.70 3.48
C SER A 485 -11.81 33.84 2.46
N LEU A 486 -11.73 33.54 1.17
CA LEU A 486 -11.89 34.52 0.09
C LEU A 486 -13.26 35.18 0.13
N LEU A 487 -14.32 34.41 0.31
CA LEU A 487 -15.69 34.93 0.42
C LEU A 487 -15.84 35.89 1.61
N GLN A 488 -15.29 35.50 2.78
CA GLN A 488 -15.30 36.40 3.97
C GLN A 488 -14.57 37.71 3.68
N MET A 489 -13.41 37.66 3.03
CA MET A 489 -12.65 38.86 2.67
C MET A 489 -13.42 39.75 1.70
N MET A 490 -14.09 39.17 0.69
CA MET A 490 -14.93 39.92 -0.25
C MET A 490 -16.12 40.58 0.45
N ILE A 491 -16.78 39.90 1.38
CA ILE A 491 -17.89 40.46 2.17
C ILE A 491 -17.38 41.63 3.04
N GLN A 492 -16.24 41.45 3.72
CA GLN A 492 -15.66 42.50 4.55
C GLN A 492 -15.29 43.74 3.73
N ASN A 493 -14.71 43.55 2.55
CA ASN A 493 -14.38 44.66 1.65
C ASN A 493 -15.64 45.42 1.18
N ARG A 494 -16.69 44.72 0.78
CA ARG A 494 -17.98 45.34 0.40
C ARG A 494 -18.63 46.12 1.56
N LEU A 495 -18.54 45.59 2.78
CA LEU A 495 -19.04 46.28 3.96
C LEU A 495 -18.24 47.57 4.27
N LYS A 496 -16.90 47.55 4.09
CA LYS A 496 -16.06 48.72 4.22
C LYS A 496 -16.40 49.79 3.18
N GLU A 497 -16.58 49.40 1.90
CA GLU A 497 -16.97 50.31 0.82
C GLU A 497 -18.35 50.93 1.08
N ARG A 498 -19.34 50.20 1.57
CA ARG A 498 -20.65 50.74 1.96
C ARG A 498 -20.55 51.73 3.11
N ASN A 499 -19.76 51.42 4.13
CA ASN A 499 -19.58 52.33 5.25
C ASN A 499 -18.84 53.61 4.85
N PHE A 500 -17.91 53.52 3.89
CA PHE A 500 -17.23 54.69 3.34
C PHE A 500 -18.14 55.55 2.44
N ALA A 501 -19.11 54.95 1.76
CA ALA A 501 -20.08 55.65 0.95
C ALA A 501 -21.21 56.30 1.77
N LEU A 502 -21.39 55.91 3.03
CA LEU A 502 -22.39 56.45 3.96
C LEU A 502 -21.80 57.50 4.94
N ALA A 503 -20.47 57.66 4.97
CA ALA A 503 -19.78 58.73 5.72
C ALA A 503 -19.45 59.91 4.81
#